data_2150eeeb401e95de612eb57f9a2d162c
#
_entry.id   2150eeeb401e95de612eb57f9a2d162c
#
_cell.length_a   1.000
_cell.length_b   1.000
_cell.length_c   1.000
_cell.angle_alpha   90.00
_cell.angle_beta   90.00
_cell.angle_gamma   90.00
#
_symmetry.space_group_name_H-M   'P 1'
#
loop_
_entity.id
_entity.type
_entity.pdbx_description
1 polymer ?
#
loop_
_entity_poly.entity_id
_entity_poly.type
_entity_poly.pdbx_seq_one_letter_code
_entity_poly.pdbx_strand_id
1 'polypeptide(L)'
;MRTSNSFSTIGDVNEIQIVDNVTQLEIVDLSFIPRFGVKGELAEAWLATQSIAVPDFPNSWCFLSKGGIIARLGTNEFLIEDRTIAPQLITACKSPPAKVYPVLRQDLVIALIGFQVNELLLQTCSFNFQALSITENPVILTSMAGVNVTVIPGVLQEQPFYRIWCDCTFGAYLLQTLNAIISELNGGAIAVKTLL
;
A
#
# COMPACT_ATOMS: atom_id res chain seq x y z
N MET A 1 35.16 -0.97 -8.90
CA MET A 1 34.33 -0.51 -7.76
C MET A 1 32.89 -0.61 -8.21
N ARG A 2 32.13 -1.60 -7.73
CA ARG A 2 30.70 -1.73 -7.99
C ARG A 2 29.99 -0.97 -6.88
N THR A 3 29.33 0.11 -7.23
CA THR A 3 28.39 0.81 -6.33
C THR A 3 27.18 -0.08 -6.12
N SER A 4 27.01 -0.60 -4.93
CA SER A 4 25.81 -1.29 -4.49
C SER A 4 24.67 -0.27 -4.40
N ASN A 5 23.74 -0.30 -5.34
CA ASN A 5 22.46 0.38 -5.20
C ASN A 5 21.71 -0.29 -4.05
N SER A 6 21.62 0.39 -2.93
CA SER A 6 20.72 0.00 -1.84
C SER A 6 19.29 0.25 -2.29
N PHE A 7 18.58 -0.82 -2.66
CA PHE A 7 17.13 -0.76 -2.86
C PHE A 7 16.47 -0.42 -1.51
N SER A 8 15.62 0.59 -1.49
CA SER A 8 14.87 0.97 -0.31
C SER A 8 13.90 -0.17 0.04
N THR A 9 14.16 -0.85 1.13
CA THR A 9 13.27 -1.88 1.69
C THR A 9 12.02 -1.18 2.19
N ILE A 10 10.82 -1.63 1.78
CA ILE A 10 9.54 -1.11 2.26
C ILE A 10 9.49 -1.29 3.78
N GLY A 11 9.39 -0.18 4.54
CA GLY A 11 9.41 -0.19 6.00
C GLY A 11 8.29 -1.03 6.62
N ASP A 12 8.54 -1.50 7.83
CA ASP A 12 7.69 -2.37 8.67
C ASP A 12 7.32 -3.75 8.09
N VAL A 13 7.92 -4.15 6.99
CA VAL A 13 7.79 -5.52 6.50
C VAL A 13 8.60 -6.50 7.37
N ASN A 14 9.42 -6.02 8.30
CA ASN A 14 10.12 -6.87 9.28
C ASN A 14 9.16 -7.69 10.19
N GLU A 15 7.87 -7.33 10.24
CA GLU A 15 6.84 -8.11 10.92
C GLU A 15 6.08 -9.08 10.00
N ILE A 16 6.23 -8.97 8.68
CA ILE A 16 5.78 -10.03 7.79
C ILE A 16 6.83 -11.14 7.90
N GLN A 17 6.62 -12.08 8.82
CA GLN A 17 7.39 -13.32 8.83
C GLN A 17 7.01 -14.10 7.56
N ILE A 18 7.74 -13.83 6.47
CA ILE A 18 7.69 -14.68 5.29
C ILE A 18 8.34 -15.97 5.74
N VAL A 19 7.53 -17.01 5.88
CA VAL A 19 8.01 -18.37 6.18
C VAL A 19 8.98 -18.75 5.07
N ASP A 20 10.10 -19.39 5.45
CA ASP A 20 11.30 -19.70 4.66
C ASP A 20 11.12 -20.47 3.33
N ASN A 21 9.92 -20.63 2.82
CA ASN A 21 9.63 -21.15 1.49
C ASN A 21 8.74 -20.16 0.76
N VAL A 22 9.37 -19.30 -0.02
CA VAL A 22 8.70 -18.37 -0.89
C VAL A 22 7.77 -19.11 -1.82
N THR A 23 6.49 -18.90 -1.60
CA THR A 23 5.46 -19.37 -2.52
C THR A 23 5.56 -18.56 -3.80
N GLN A 24 5.18 -19.15 -4.91
CA GLN A 24 5.22 -18.50 -6.21
C GLN A 24 4.34 -17.25 -6.23
N LEU A 25 3.26 -17.21 -5.41
CA LEU A 25 2.34 -16.09 -5.26
C LEU A 25 1.57 -16.18 -3.93
N GLU A 26 1.60 -15.14 -3.12
CA GLU A 26 0.87 -15.04 -1.84
C GLU A 26 0.04 -13.77 -1.76
N ILE A 27 -1.11 -13.86 -1.05
CA ILE A 27 -1.86 -12.71 -0.56
C ILE A 27 -1.69 -12.62 0.95
N VAL A 28 -1.29 -11.45 1.44
CA VAL A 28 -1.19 -11.16 2.88
C VAL A 28 -2.20 -10.08 3.24
N ASP A 29 -3.03 -10.30 4.25
CA ASP A 29 -3.96 -9.29 4.76
C ASP A 29 -3.21 -8.29 5.67
N LEU A 30 -3.23 -7.01 5.29
CA LEU A 30 -2.66 -5.89 6.03
C LEU A 30 -3.75 -4.95 6.60
N SER A 31 -5.02 -5.34 6.54
CA SER A 31 -6.16 -4.49 6.93
C SER A 31 -6.15 -4.11 8.42
N PHE A 32 -5.42 -4.83 9.24
CA PHE A 32 -5.25 -4.56 10.67
C PHE A 32 -4.34 -3.34 10.97
N ILE A 33 -3.55 -2.87 9.98
CA ILE A 33 -2.70 -1.69 10.17
C ILE A 33 -3.57 -0.44 10.16
N PRO A 34 -3.54 0.41 11.21
CA PRO A 34 -4.32 1.63 11.26
C PRO A 34 -3.98 2.60 10.13
N ARG A 35 -5.01 3.26 9.61
CA ARG A 35 -4.90 4.25 8.54
C ARG A 35 -5.58 5.55 8.89
N PHE A 36 -5.05 6.64 8.35
CA PHE A 36 -5.62 7.97 8.43
C PHE A 36 -5.54 8.64 7.07
N GLY A 37 -6.66 9.16 6.60
CA GLY A 37 -6.72 9.98 5.40
C GLY A 37 -6.97 11.44 5.78
N VAL A 38 -6.36 12.35 5.02
CA VAL A 38 -6.62 13.79 5.14
C VAL A 38 -6.51 14.46 3.79
N LYS A 39 -7.38 15.43 3.54
CA LYS A 39 -7.34 16.27 2.34
C LYS A 39 -7.69 17.72 2.64
N GLY A 40 -7.41 18.60 1.69
CA GLY A 40 -7.75 20.02 1.76
C GLY A 40 -6.55 20.93 1.54
N GLU A 41 -6.82 22.19 1.24
CA GLU A 41 -5.81 23.20 0.89
C GLU A 41 -4.70 23.33 1.95
N LEU A 42 -5.04 23.16 3.22
CA LEU A 42 -4.10 23.25 4.35
C LEU A 42 -3.70 21.88 4.93
N ALA A 43 -4.03 20.77 4.28
CA ALA A 43 -3.71 19.44 4.78
C ALA A 43 -2.20 19.21 4.94
N GLU A 44 -1.40 19.63 3.95
CA GLU A 44 0.07 19.52 4.00
C GLU A 44 0.66 20.36 5.16
N ALA A 45 0.24 21.62 5.27
CA ALA A 45 0.69 22.50 6.35
C ALA A 45 0.30 21.95 7.75
N TRP A 46 -0.91 21.37 7.85
CA TRP A 46 -1.34 20.72 9.09
C TRP A 46 -0.50 19.48 9.43
N LEU A 47 -0.20 18.62 8.46
CA LEU A 47 0.69 17.46 8.64
C LEU A 47 2.09 17.91 9.11
N ALA A 48 2.61 19.01 8.56
CA ALA A 48 3.88 19.60 9.01
C ALA A 48 3.83 20.02 10.49
N THR A 49 2.71 20.56 11.00
CA THR A 49 2.54 20.83 12.44
C THR A 49 2.55 19.57 13.30
N GLN A 50 2.25 18.42 12.73
CA GLN A 50 2.34 17.11 13.39
C GLN A 50 3.73 16.47 13.23
N SER A 51 4.71 17.20 12.71
CA SER A 51 6.08 16.73 12.41
C SER A 51 6.13 15.59 11.39
N ILE A 52 5.19 15.59 10.44
CA ILE A 52 5.11 14.61 9.37
C ILE A 52 5.58 15.24 8.07
N ALA A 53 6.64 14.69 7.51
CA ALA A 53 7.08 15.02 6.15
C ALA A 53 6.18 14.31 5.14
N VAL A 54 5.84 14.99 4.07
CA VAL A 54 5.02 14.47 2.99
C VAL A 54 5.85 14.27 1.72
N PRO A 55 5.45 13.38 0.79
CA PRO A 55 6.08 13.28 -0.52
C PRO A 55 5.96 14.58 -1.32
N ASP A 56 7.02 14.94 -2.05
CA ASP A 56 7.08 16.20 -2.83
C ASP A 56 6.09 16.23 -3.99
N PHE A 57 5.84 15.08 -4.61
CA PHE A 57 5.02 14.97 -5.82
C PHE A 57 3.72 14.19 -5.57
N PRO A 58 2.60 14.57 -6.22
CA PRO A 58 1.42 13.74 -6.28
C PRO A 58 1.71 12.35 -6.87
N ASN A 59 0.95 11.35 -6.44
CA ASN A 59 1.13 9.96 -6.82
C ASN A 59 2.52 9.40 -6.45
N SER A 60 3.05 9.84 -5.32
CA SER A 60 4.26 9.27 -4.72
C SER A 60 4.08 8.98 -3.24
N TRP A 61 5.01 8.22 -2.66
CA TRP A 61 4.98 7.86 -1.25
C TRP A 61 6.37 7.94 -0.62
N CYS A 62 6.43 8.03 0.69
CA CYS A 62 7.67 7.92 1.45
C CYS A 62 7.45 7.22 2.80
N PHE A 63 8.57 6.82 3.42
CA PHE A 63 8.53 6.26 4.76
C PHE A 63 8.29 7.33 5.81
N LEU A 64 7.55 6.95 6.84
CA LEU A 64 7.48 7.68 8.10
C LEU A 64 8.66 7.29 9.00
N SER A 65 9.01 8.16 9.94
CA SER A 65 10.18 7.96 10.82
C SER A 65 10.15 6.69 11.66
N LYS A 66 8.97 6.08 11.84
CA LYS A 66 8.75 4.86 12.63
C LYS A 66 8.41 3.63 11.79
N GLY A 67 8.63 3.70 10.49
CA GLY A 67 8.51 2.55 9.59
C GLY A 67 7.20 2.48 8.81
N GLY A 68 6.15 3.22 9.18
CA GLY A 68 4.93 3.33 8.37
C GLY A 68 5.15 4.11 7.08
N ILE A 69 4.10 4.28 6.30
CA ILE A 69 4.16 4.99 5.02
C ILE A 69 3.16 6.14 4.97
N ILE A 70 3.52 7.16 4.19
CA ILE A 70 2.60 8.20 3.74
C ILE A 70 2.59 8.24 2.22
N ALA A 71 1.41 8.21 1.64
CA ALA A 71 1.17 8.36 0.21
C ALA A 71 0.48 9.69 -0.07
N ARG A 72 0.97 10.44 -1.05
CA ARG A 72 0.32 11.64 -1.60
C ARG A 72 -0.51 11.22 -2.80
N LEU A 73 -1.82 11.09 -2.62
CA LEU A 73 -2.75 10.58 -3.64
C LEU A 73 -3.17 11.63 -4.67
N GLY A 74 -2.94 12.90 -4.35
CA GLY A 74 -3.27 14.06 -5.18
C GLY A 74 -2.55 15.29 -4.70
N THR A 75 -2.90 16.46 -5.23
CA THR A 75 -2.23 17.71 -4.84
C THR A 75 -2.28 17.97 -3.34
N ASN A 76 -3.45 17.75 -2.73
CA ASN A 76 -3.71 18.04 -1.32
C ASN A 76 -4.46 16.88 -0.64
N GLU A 77 -4.14 15.63 -1.01
CA GLU A 77 -4.74 14.43 -0.42
C GLU A 77 -3.66 13.42 -0.03
N PHE A 78 -3.73 12.95 1.22
CA PHE A 78 -2.72 12.09 1.83
C PHE A 78 -3.37 10.89 2.50
N LEU A 79 -2.72 9.73 2.38
CA LEU A 79 -3.03 8.50 3.09
C LEU A 79 -1.82 8.12 3.94
N ILE A 80 -2.04 7.98 5.23
CA ILE A 80 -1.05 7.55 6.21
C ILE A 80 -1.42 6.15 6.70
N GLU A 81 -0.49 5.22 6.64
CA GLU A 81 -0.63 3.87 7.19
C GLU A 81 0.50 3.62 8.18
N ASP A 82 0.19 3.54 9.46
CA ASP A 82 1.16 3.39 10.54
C ASP A 82 0.48 3.01 11.85
N ARG A 83 1.08 2.09 12.62
CA ARG A 83 0.49 1.58 13.89
C ARG A 83 0.40 2.63 14.99
N THR A 84 1.31 3.60 14.98
CA THR A 84 1.43 4.61 16.06
C THR A 84 0.93 5.98 15.60
N ILE A 85 1.37 6.41 14.42
CA ILE A 85 1.12 7.77 13.91
C ILE A 85 -0.34 7.92 13.47
N ALA A 86 -0.91 6.95 12.73
CA ALA A 86 -2.28 7.07 12.25
C ALA A 86 -3.30 7.22 13.39
N PRO A 87 -3.27 6.45 14.51
CA PRO A 87 -4.14 6.69 15.66
C PRO A 87 -3.95 8.06 16.32
N GLN A 88 -2.71 8.57 16.36
CA GLN A 88 -2.42 9.91 16.89
C GLN A 88 -3.05 11.00 16.02
N LEU A 89 -2.93 10.88 14.69
CA LEU A 89 -3.53 11.82 13.74
C LEU A 89 -5.06 11.78 13.78
N ILE A 90 -5.68 10.61 13.90
CA ILE A 90 -7.12 10.47 14.11
C ILE A 90 -7.56 11.28 15.34
N THR A 91 -6.78 11.18 16.42
CA THR A 91 -7.08 11.91 17.64
C THR A 91 -6.86 13.42 17.49
N ALA A 92 -5.76 13.84 16.87
CA ALA A 92 -5.44 15.25 16.65
C ALA A 92 -6.44 15.92 15.68
N CYS A 93 -7.04 15.16 14.76
CA CYS A 93 -7.96 15.66 13.74
C CYS A 93 -9.44 15.56 14.15
N LYS A 94 -9.77 15.31 15.44
CA LYS A 94 -11.17 15.33 15.94
C LYS A 94 -11.84 16.70 15.78
N SER A 95 -11.05 17.77 15.87
CA SER A 95 -11.48 19.14 15.61
C SER A 95 -10.53 19.76 14.57
N PRO A 96 -10.71 19.44 13.29
CA PRO A 96 -9.78 19.83 12.25
C PRO A 96 -9.79 21.36 12.08
N PRO A 97 -8.65 22.00 11.79
CA PRO A 97 -8.63 23.41 11.42
C PRO A 97 -9.33 23.62 10.08
N ALA A 98 -9.66 24.88 9.78
CA ALA A 98 -10.28 25.24 8.49
C ALA A 98 -9.45 24.70 7.31
N LYS A 99 -10.14 24.23 6.26
CA LYS A 99 -9.54 23.68 5.03
C LYS A 99 -8.70 22.40 5.23
N VAL A 100 -8.88 21.72 6.35
CA VAL A 100 -8.35 20.38 6.63
C VAL A 100 -9.52 19.44 6.86
N TYR A 101 -9.63 18.40 6.07
CA TYR A 101 -10.76 17.48 6.07
C TYR A 101 -10.25 16.04 6.28
N PRO A 102 -10.55 15.40 7.42
CA PRO A 102 -10.24 14.00 7.60
C PRO A 102 -11.04 13.13 6.60
N VAL A 103 -10.40 12.11 6.08
CA VAL A 103 -11.01 11.12 5.18
C VAL A 103 -11.08 9.79 5.92
N LEU A 104 -12.30 9.26 6.05
CA LEU A 104 -12.50 7.94 6.65
C LEU A 104 -11.84 6.88 5.77
N ARG A 105 -10.99 6.05 6.37
CA ARG A 105 -10.27 4.97 5.70
C ARG A 105 -10.69 3.61 6.26
N GLN A 106 -11.66 3.00 5.57
CA GLN A 106 -12.13 1.64 5.83
C GLN A 106 -11.77 0.77 4.62
N ASP A 107 -10.48 0.72 4.30
CA ASP A 107 -10.00 -0.03 3.17
C ASP A 107 -9.71 -1.49 3.56
N LEU A 108 -10.02 -2.44 2.66
CA LEU A 108 -9.29 -3.69 2.59
C LEU A 108 -7.87 -3.35 2.13
N VAL A 109 -6.87 -3.85 2.84
CA VAL A 109 -5.47 -3.73 2.43
C VAL A 109 -4.85 -5.09 2.32
N ILE A 110 -4.29 -5.38 1.16
CA ILE A 110 -3.57 -6.63 0.91
C ILE A 110 -2.17 -6.35 0.37
N ALA A 111 -1.27 -7.29 0.58
CA ALA A 111 -0.03 -7.39 -0.15
C ALA A 111 -0.06 -8.60 -1.06
N LEU A 112 0.33 -8.40 -2.33
CA LEU A 112 0.66 -9.48 -3.26
C LEU A 112 2.17 -9.64 -3.30
N ILE A 113 2.66 -10.87 -3.09
CA ILE A 113 4.09 -11.16 -2.99
C ILE A 113 4.41 -12.40 -3.83
N GLY A 114 5.52 -12.38 -4.55
CA GLY A 114 6.03 -13.56 -5.25
C GLY A 114 6.32 -13.31 -6.73
N PHE A 115 6.98 -14.27 -7.36
CA PHE A 115 7.45 -14.13 -8.74
C PHE A 115 6.33 -14.13 -9.78
N GLN A 116 5.18 -14.74 -9.47
CA GLN A 116 4.02 -14.79 -10.38
C GLN A 116 3.03 -13.63 -10.20
N VAL A 117 3.33 -12.66 -9.33
CA VAL A 117 2.45 -11.49 -9.14
C VAL A 117 2.19 -10.76 -10.46
N ASN A 118 3.21 -10.64 -11.33
CA ASN A 118 3.05 -9.96 -12.60
C ASN A 118 2.05 -10.67 -13.53
N GLU A 119 1.99 -12.01 -13.51
CA GLU A 119 1.00 -12.78 -14.29
C GLU A 119 -0.43 -12.52 -13.80
N LEU A 120 -0.61 -12.44 -12.48
CA LEU A 120 -1.89 -12.08 -11.89
C LEU A 120 -2.29 -10.65 -12.25
N LEU A 121 -1.35 -9.70 -12.19
CA LEU A 121 -1.61 -8.30 -12.53
C LEU A 121 -1.98 -8.13 -14.00
N LEU A 122 -1.35 -8.86 -14.92
CA LEU A 122 -1.68 -8.85 -16.35
C LEU A 122 -3.12 -9.31 -16.64
N GLN A 123 -3.66 -10.23 -15.81
CA GLN A 123 -5.02 -10.73 -15.98
C GLN A 123 -6.08 -9.81 -15.32
N THR A 124 -5.68 -9.02 -14.32
CA THR A 124 -6.63 -8.27 -13.49
C THR A 124 -6.57 -6.77 -13.69
N CYS A 125 -5.46 -6.23 -14.21
CA CYS A 125 -5.20 -4.80 -14.29
C CYS A 125 -4.69 -4.41 -15.67
N SER A 126 -5.23 -3.33 -16.23
CA SER A 126 -4.77 -2.80 -17.53
C SER A 126 -3.48 -1.99 -17.44
N PHE A 127 -3.04 -1.64 -16.24
CA PHE A 127 -1.80 -0.89 -16.02
C PHE A 127 -0.57 -1.80 -16.15
N ASN A 128 0.41 -1.38 -16.94
CA ASN A 128 1.65 -2.15 -17.14
C ASN A 128 2.66 -1.86 -16.01
N PHE A 129 2.60 -2.65 -14.93
CA PHE A 129 3.52 -2.52 -13.81
C PHE A 129 4.97 -2.88 -14.14
N GLN A 130 5.22 -3.72 -15.15
CA GLN A 130 6.58 -4.12 -15.54
C GLN A 130 7.37 -2.97 -16.19
N ALA A 131 6.68 -2.01 -16.79
CA ALA A 131 7.32 -0.82 -17.38
C ALA A 131 7.55 0.30 -16.38
N LEU A 132 7.12 0.14 -15.13
CA LEU A 132 7.16 1.18 -14.12
C LEU A 132 8.52 1.22 -13.41
N SER A 133 9.10 2.41 -13.27
CA SER A 133 10.22 2.65 -12.37
C SER A 133 9.74 2.75 -10.92
N ILE A 134 10.16 1.81 -10.08
CA ILE A 134 9.83 1.83 -8.63
C ILE A 134 10.74 2.75 -7.82
N THR A 135 11.84 3.27 -8.41
CA THR A 135 12.83 4.12 -7.72
C THR A 135 12.29 5.49 -7.34
N GLU A 136 11.22 5.93 -7.99
CA GLU A 136 10.53 7.21 -7.71
C GLU A 136 9.42 7.05 -6.66
N ASN A 137 9.31 5.89 -6.02
CA ASN A 137 8.27 5.57 -5.04
C ASN A 137 6.85 5.91 -5.55
N PRO A 138 6.43 5.37 -6.70
CA PRO A 138 5.16 5.73 -7.30
C PRO A 138 3.97 5.17 -6.53
N VAL A 139 2.85 5.91 -6.57
CA VAL A 139 1.52 5.44 -6.19
C VAL A 139 0.67 5.35 -7.45
N ILE A 140 0.11 4.20 -7.72
CA ILE A 140 -0.71 3.96 -8.91
C ILE A 140 -2.18 3.88 -8.51
N LEU A 141 -2.98 4.79 -9.05
CA LEU A 141 -4.43 4.78 -8.94
C LEU A 141 -4.99 4.13 -10.20
N THR A 142 -5.56 2.94 -10.07
CA THR A 142 -6.00 2.13 -11.21
C THR A 142 -7.21 1.27 -10.87
N SER A 143 -7.58 0.36 -11.77
CA SER A 143 -8.62 -0.63 -11.57
C SER A 143 -8.03 -2.03 -11.65
N MET A 144 -8.42 -2.90 -10.71
CA MET A 144 -8.06 -4.31 -10.65
C MET A 144 -9.33 -5.14 -10.60
N ALA A 145 -9.53 -6.03 -11.56
CA ALA A 145 -10.76 -6.82 -11.70
C ALA A 145 -12.05 -5.96 -11.64
N GLY A 146 -12.01 -4.73 -12.17
CA GLY A 146 -13.13 -3.79 -12.15
C GLY A 146 -13.29 -2.99 -10.85
N VAL A 147 -12.45 -3.21 -9.84
CA VAL A 147 -12.45 -2.47 -8.58
C VAL A 147 -11.39 -1.37 -8.60
N ASN A 148 -11.76 -0.16 -8.20
CA ASN A 148 -10.78 0.92 -8.05
C ASN A 148 -9.82 0.61 -6.90
N VAL A 149 -8.53 0.66 -7.18
CA VAL A 149 -7.48 0.34 -6.22
C VAL A 149 -6.39 1.41 -6.22
N THR A 150 -5.76 1.57 -5.07
CA THR A 150 -4.50 2.30 -4.92
C THR A 150 -3.39 1.27 -4.72
N VAL A 151 -2.33 1.35 -5.52
CA VAL A 151 -1.25 0.36 -5.51
C VAL A 151 0.09 1.04 -5.27
N ILE A 152 0.87 0.51 -4.32
CA ILE A 152 2.28 0.83 -4.14
C ILE A 152 3.11 -0.39 -4.54
N PRO A 153 3.83 -0.34 -5.67
CA PRO A 153 4.76 -1.38 -6.07
C PRO A 153 6.08 -1.25 -5.31
N GLY A 154 6.73 -2.37 -5.10
CA GLY A 154 8.03 -2.45 -4.44
C GLY A 154 8.70 -3.80 -4.59
N VAL A 155 9.74 -4.02 -3.81
CA VAL A 155 10.46 -5.29 -3.74
C VAL A 155 10.62 -5.68 -2.28
N LEU A 156 10.37 -6.94 -1.97
CA LEU A 156 10.57 -7.53 -0.65
C LEU A 156 11.40 -8.81 -0.80
N GLN A 157 12.58 -8.88 -0.18
CA GLN A 157 13.48 -10.02 -0.29
C GLN A 157 13.72 -10.47 -1.75
N GLU A 158 14.03 -9.50 -2.62
CA GLU A 158 14.28 -9.68 -4.05
C GLU A 158 13.05 -10.11 -4.89
N GLN A 159 11.86 -10.14 -4.28
CA GLN A 159 10.62 -10.52 -4.96
C GLN A 159 9.72 -9.30 -5.22
N PRO A 160 8.93 -9.34 -6.29
CA PRO A 160 7.90 -8.35 -6.51
C PRO A 160 6.92 -8.31 -5.32
N PHE A 161 6.64 -7.10 -4.86
CA PHE A 161 5.73 -6.79 -3.77
C PHE A 161 4.80 -5.68 -4.20
N TYR A 162 3.49 -5.85 -3.97
CA TYR A 162 2.49 -4.85 -4.29
C TYR A 162 1.55 -4.68 -3.12
N ARG A 163 1.55 -3.48 -2.50
CA ARG A 163 0.58 -3.12 -1.48
C ARG A 163 -0.63 -2.48 -2.15
N ILE A 164 -1.84 -2.98 -1.84
CA ILE A 164 -3.07 -2.62 -2.53
C ILE A 164 -4.13 -2.23 -1.53
N TRP A 165 -4.74 -1.07 -1.72
CA TRP A 165 -5.91 -0.61 -0.98
C TRP A 165 -7.13 -0.57 -1.91
N CYS A 166 -8.26 -1.06 -1.43
CA CYS A 166 -9.56 -0.84 -2.06
C CYS A 166 -10.62 -0.59 -0.99
N ASP A 167 -11.75 0.01 -1.39
CA ASP A 167 -12.91 0.15 -0.51
C ASP A 167 -13.33 -1.24 0.02
N CYS A 168 -13.53 -1.35 1.34
CA CYS A 168 -13.83 -2.63 1.99
C CYS A 168 -15.13 -3.28 1.46
N THR A 169 -16.05 -2.50 0.88
CA THR A 169 -17.29 -3.02 0.29
C THR A 169 -17.02 -3.94 -0.91
N PHE A 170 -15.90 -3.76 -1.61
CA PHE A 170 -15.46 -4.62 -2.71
C PHE A 170 -14.49 -5.73 -2.25
N GLY A 171 -14.13 -5.75 -0.97
CA GLY A 171 -13.08 -6.64 -0.46
C GLY A 171 -13.34 -8.11 -0.71
N ALA A 172 -14.55 -8.60 -0.40
CA ALA A 172 -14.90 -10.01 -0.61
C ALA A 172 -14.86 -10.39 -2.10
N TYR A 173 -15.38 -9.55 -2.98
CA TYR A 173 -15.34 -9.78 -4.42
C TYR A 173 -13.89 -9.80 -4.95
N LEU A 174 -13.09 -8.82 -4.59
CA LEU A 174 -11.70 -8.72 -5.05
C LEU A 174 -10.90 -9.94 -4.59
N LEU A 175 -10.96 -10.30 -3.30
CA LEU A 175 -10.28 -11.47 -2.76
C LEU A 175 -10.73 -12.76 -3.46
N GLN A 176 -12.03 -12.97 -3.66
CA GLN A 176 -12.53 -14.15 -4.35
C GLN A 176 -12.01 -14.23 -5.78
N THR A 177 -11.97 -13.12 -6.51
CA THR A 177 -11.47 -13.05 -7.88
C THR A 177 -9.97 -13.34 -7.95
N LEU A 178 -9.18 -12.70 -7.09
CA LEU A 178 -7.73 -12.94 -7.03
C LEU A 178 -7.42 -14.40 -6.67
N ASN A 179 -8.19 -14.96 -5.74
CA ASN A 179 -8.06 -16.34 -5.31
C ASN A 179 -8.32 -17.35 -6.44
N ALA A 180 -9.33 -17.10 -7.26
CA ALA A 180 -9.63 -17.96 -8.40
C ALA A 180 -8.45 -17.97 -9.39
N ILE A 181 -7.90 -16.79 -9.72
CA ILE A 181 -6.76 -16.66 -10.63
C ILE A 181 -5.49 -17.32 -10.06
N ILE A 182 -5.22 -17.12 -8.77
CA ILE A 182 -4.06 -17.76 -8.11
C ILE A 182 -4.16 -19.28 -8.19
N SER A 183 -5.36 -19.83 -8.00
CA SER A 183 -5.60 -21.26 -8.11
C SER A 183 -5.34 -21.79 -9.53
N GLU A 184 -5.64 -20.99 -10.55
CA GLU A 184 -5.36 -21.32 -11.96
C GLU A 184 -3.86 -21.23 -12.29
N LEU A 185 -3.15 -20.27 -11.70
CA LEU A 185 -1.74 -20.02 -12.02
C LEU A 185 -0.81 -21.12 -11.53
N ASN A 186 -1.11 -21.89 -10.47
CA ASN A 186 -0.32 -23.07 -10.06
C ASN A 186 -0.85 -23.83 -8.85
N GLY A 187 -2.11 -23.77 -8.54
CA GLY A 187 -2.69 -24.56 -7.43
C GLY A 187 -2.11 -24.22 -6.05
N GLY A 188 -1.45 -23.09 -5.89
CA GLY A 188 -0.92 -22.65 -4.62
C GLY A 188 -2.05 -22.27 -3.67
N ALA A 189 -2.09 -22.91 -2.50
CA ALA A 189 -3.01 -22.52 -1.44
C ALA A 189 -2.70 -21.09 -0.98
N ILE A 190 -3.74 -20.25 -0.93
CA ILE A 190 -3.61 -18.91 -0.40
C ILE A 190 -3.39 -19.02 1.09
N ALA A 191 -2.24 -18.56 1.54
CA ALA A 191 -2.08 -18.25 2.94
C ALA A 191 -2.60 -16.81 3.18
N VAL A 192 -3.89 -16.67 3.46
CA VAL A 192 -4.37 -15.47 4.14
C VAL A 192 -3.79 -15.53 5.55
N LYS A 193 -2.61 -14.98 5.73
CA LYS A 193 -2.00 -14.87 7.05
C LYS A 193 -2.46 -13.57 7.67
N THR A 194 -3.39 -13.65 8.61
CA THR A 194 -3.59 -12.58 9.58
C THR A 194 -2.37 -12.62 10.50
N LEU A 195 -1.50 -11.63 10.41
CA LEU A 195 -0.41 -11.47 11.37
C LEU A 195 -1.01 -10.97 12.69
N LEU A 196 -0.96 -11.80 13.72
CA LEU A 196 -1.34 -11.46 15.10
C LEU A 196 -0.33 -10.52 15.75
#